data_6ce697b9446cb7ddf7d7d8935dda71d3
#
_entry.id   6ce697b9446cb7ddf7d7d8935dda71d3
#
_cell.length_a   1.000
_cell.length_b   1.000
_cell.length_c   1.000
_cell.angle_alpha   90.00
_cell.angle_beta   90.00
_cell.angle_gamma   90.00
#
_symmetry.space_group_name_H-M   'P 1'
#
loop_
_entity.id
_entity.type
_entity.pdbx_description
1 polymer ?
#
loop_
_entity_poly.entity_id
_entity_poly.type
_entity_poly.pdbx_seq_one_letter_code
_entity_poly.pdbx_strand_id
1 'polypeptide(L)'
;MDLYLKKITQIQEDPDQLAAFNSNVSTVVKAGPGSGKTTVLTLKILKLLNERIHVPRGLGCITYSKEAAKEFTSRLKKMGYQKRANVSLGTVHSFCISQIIMPYAHLFKDDFPLPIDLIADSDKSKLFLSILKDFNINPNNLKFQEMESERSHTVTGFSKVKIDKNHIAEKVAIEYEKRLKQLGKTDFIEIVKYSNQLINREEYVRKCLEAKFPWILIDEYQDFGKPLHEMVLSLINLTNIKIFAVGDPDQSIYGFNGAHPSYFLELYDSTKLLSIDLKTNYRSNQDIIDASSITLNIDDREYKAGARIEEEGIFHFIQCENELDEQYKYVVDTIIPNSE
;
A
#
# COMPACT_ATOMS: atom_id res chain seq x y z
N MET A 1 19.39 -27.45 0.93
CA MET A 1 19.52 -26.21 1.71
C MET A 1 18.17 -25.51 1.69
N ASP A 2 17.61 -25.17 2.83
CA ASP A 2 16.32 -24.50 2.93
C ASP A 2 16.37 -23.16 2.15
N LEU A 3 15.34 -22.88 1.34
CA LEU A 3 15.24 -21.66 0.54
C LEU A 3 15.38 -20.41 1.40
N TYR A 4 14.87 -20.45 2.62
CA TYR A 4 15.02 -19.38 3.61
C TYR A 4 16.48 -19.08 3.92
N LEU A 5 17.26 -20.11 4.26
CA LEU A 5 18.70 -19.94 4.55
C LEU A 5 19.48 -19.43 3.35
N LYS A 6 19.18 -19.96 2.15
CA LYS A 6 19.79 -19.48 0.91
C LYS A 6 19.53 -17.98 0.69
N LYS A 7 18.29 -17.54 0.92
CA LYS A 7 17.92 -16.12 0.78
C LYS A 7 18.58 -15.23 1.84
N ILE A 8 18.74 -15.71 3.07
CA ILE A 8 19.49 -14.98 4.11
C ILE A 8 20.95 -14.79 3.67
N THR A 9 21.60 -15.84 3.17
CA THR A 9 22.98 -15.72 2.68
C THR A 9 23.08 -14.67 1.57
N GLN A 10 22.11 -14.64 0.64
CA GLN A 10 22.10 -13.63 -0.43
C GLN A 10 22.01 -12.19 0.09
N ILE A 11 21.13 -11.92 1.07
CA ILE A 11 21.00 -10.55 1.60
C ILE A 11 22.17 -10.13 2.49
N GLN A 12 23.03 -11.06 2.93
CA GLN A 12 24.25 -10.71 3.67
C GLN A 12 25.28 -9.97 2.82
N GLU A 13 25.20 -10.14 1.49
CA GLU A 13 26.07 -9.45 0.53
C GLU A 13 25.60 -8.02 0.24
N ASP A 14 24.35 -7.66 0.62
CA ASP A 14 23.77 -6.33 0.44
C ASP A 14 23.56 -5.67 1.80
N PRO A 15 24.37 -4.67 2.17
CA PRO A 15 24.27 -4.01 3.46
C PRO A 15 22.93 -3.32 3.71
N ASP A 16 22.28 -2.81 2.69
CA ASP A 16 20.98 -2.13 2.80
C ASP A 16 19.85 -3.12 3.07
N GLN A 17 19.83 -4.24 2.30
CA GLN A 17 18.88 -5.32 2.56
C GLN A 17 19.12 -5.96 3.95
N LEU A 18 20.37 -6.15 4.33
CA LEU A 18 20.74 -6.69 5.64
C LEU A 18 20.33 -5.75 6.79
N ALA A 19 20.52 -4.45 6.63
CA ALA A 19 20.09 -3.44 7.60
C ALA A 19 18.56 -3.46 7.79
N ALA A 20 17.80 -3.48 6.70
CA ALA A 20 16.33 -3.58 6.74
C ALA A 20 15.86 -4.89 7.41
N PHE A 21 16.45 -6.02 7.05
CA PHE A 21 16.17 -7.32 7.66
C PHE A 21 16.46 -7.34 9.17
N ASN A 22 17.55 -6.71 9.61
CA ASN A 22 17.98 -6.71 11.01
C ASN A 22 17.35 -5.62 11.87
N SER A 23 16.67 -4.62 11.28
CA SER A 23 16.07 -3.52 12.05
C SER A 23 15.13 -4.05 13.14
N ASN A 24 15.19 -3.45 14.33
CA ASN A 24 14.32 -3.82 15.47
C ASN A 24 13.43 -2.67 15.92
N VAL A 25 13.34 -1.62 15.12
CA VAL A 25 12.55 -0.42 15.34
C VAL A 25 11.56 -0.23 14.17
N SER A 26 10.61 0.67 14.33
CA SER A 26 9.76 1.07 13.20
C SER A 26 10.63 1.55 12.05
N THR A 27 10.42 1.02 10.85
CA THR A 27 11.31 1.22 9.69
C THR A 27 10.48 1.46 8.45
N VAL A 28 10.94 2.38 7.62
CA VAL A 28 10.43 2.58 6.27
C VAL A 28 11.55 2.29 5.28
N VAL A 29 11.24 1.51 4.26
CA VAL A 29 12.20 1.05 3.25
C VAL A 29 11.77 1.59 1.90
N LYS A 30 12.57 2.54 1.36
CA LYS A 30 12.42 3.00 -0.01
C LYS A 30 13.21 2.06 -0.92
N ALA A 31 12.53 1.49 -1.90
CA ALA A 31 13.09 0.39 -2.63
C ALA A 31 12.64 0.43 -4.09
N GLY A 32 13.53 0.76 -4.98
CA GLY A 32 13.27 0.84 -6.43
C GLY A 32 12.91 -0.50 -7.07
N PRO A 33 12.57 -0.49 -8.36
CA PRO A 33 12.30 -1.70 -9.12
C PRO A 33 13.46 -2.70 -9.00
N GLY A 34 13.16 -3.98 -8.81
CA GLY A 34 14.19 -5.02 -8.77
C GLY A 34 15.10 -5.04 -7.54
N SER A 35 14.93 -4.14 -6.55
CA SER A 35 15.78 -4.04 -5.36
C SER A 35 15.53 -5.11 -4.29
N GLY A 36 14.58 -6.01 -4.50
CA GLY A 36 14.30 -7.09 -3.56
C GLY A 36 13.31 -6.73 -2.44
N LYS A 37 12.48 -5.68 -2.59
CA LYS A 37 11.40 -5.28 -1.66
C LYS A 37 10.72 -6.46 -0.99
N THR A 38 10.04 -7.28 -1.82
CA THR A 38 9.25 -8.42 -1.34
C THR A 38 10.11 -9.50 -0.69
N THR A 39 11.36 -9.66 -1.12
CA THR A 39 12.30 -10.61 -0.49
C THR A 39 12.64 -10.19 0.92
N VAL A 40 13.06 -8.94 1.11
CA VAL A 40 13.39 -8.38 2.44
C VAL A 40 12.17 -8.45 3.37
N LEU A 41 10.99 -8.05 2.90
CA LEU A 41 9.74 -8.10 3.66
C LEU A 41 9.39 -9.54 4.07
N THR A 42 9.49 -10.51 3.14
CA THR A 42 9.20 -11.94 3.40
C THR A 42 10.16 -12.51 4.45
N LEU A 43 11.46 -12.24 4.29
CA LEU A 43 12.48 -12.68 5.26
C LEU A 43 12.28 -12.03 6.64
N LYS A 44 11.91 -10.75 6.66
CA LYS A 44 11.60 -10.03 7.90
C LYS A 44 10.45 -10.66 8.67
N ILE A 45 9.37 -11.03 7.97
CA ILE A 45 8.23 -11.73 8.60
C ILE A 45 8.67 -13.05 9.20
N LEU A 46 9.40 -13.87 8.44
CA LEU A 46 9.86 -15.17 8.92
C LEU A 46 10.76 -15.03 10.14
N LYS A 47 11.69 -14.07 10.12
CA LYS A 47 12.54 -13.75 11.28
C LYS A 47 11.72 -13.39 12.51
N LEU A 48 10.78 -12.45 12.36
CA LEU A 48 9.93 -12.01 13.47
C LEU A 48 9.11 -13.17 14.05
N LEU A 49 8.54 -14.02 13.19
CA LEU A 49 7.72 -15.17 13.62
C LEU A 49 8.55 -16.29 14.26
N ASN A 50 9.80 -16.45 13.88
CA ASN A 50 10.67 -17.50 14.42
C ASN A 50 11.40 -17.07 15.68
N GLU A 51 11.76 -15.79 15.80
CA GLU A 51 12.66 -15.31 16.85
C GLU A 51 11.97 -14.42 17.90
N ARG A 52 10.87 -13.73 17.54
CA ARG A 52 10.36 -12.61 18.35
C ARG A 52 8.88 -12.71 18.72
N ILE A 53 8.06 -13.31 17.87
CA ILE A 53 6.62 -13.29 18.04
C ILE A 53 6.11 -14.70 18.36
N HIS A 54 5.81 -14.91 19.62
CA HIS A 54 5.27 -16.17 20.11
C HIS A 54 3.78 -16.04 20.46
N VAL A 55 3.03 -17.16 20.36
CA VAL A 55 1.64 -17.24 20.80
C VAL A 55 1.51 -16.76 22.25
N PRO A 56 0.50 -15.95 22.59
CA PRO A 56 -0.69 -15.57 21.81
C PRO A 56 -0.50 -14.36 20.88
N ARG A 57 0.66 -13.70 20.89
CA ARG A 57 0.93 -12.56 20.01
C ARG A 57 1.02 -12.98 18.56
N GLY A 58 0.70 -12.05 17.67
CA GLY A 58 0.69 -12.25 16.24
C GLY A 58 1.37 -11.15 15.45
N LEU A 59 1.21 -11.21 14.15
CA LEU A 59 1.79 -10.25 13.22
C LEU A 59 0.72 -9.84 12.22
N GLY A 60 0.62 -8.53 11.95
CA GLY A 60 -0.16 -7.98 10.85
C GLY A 60 0.71 -7.82 9.61
N CYS A 61 0.23 -8.27 8.46
CA CYS A 61 0.82 -7.94 7.17
C CYS A 61 -0.26 -7.45 6.23
N ILE A 62 -0.09 -6.23 5.75
CA ILE A 62 -1.07 -5.48 4.97
C ILE A 62 -0.52 -5.28 3.57
N THR A 63 -1.33 -5.62 2.56
CA THR A 63 -1.05 -5.36 1.15
C THR A 63 -2.20 -4.57 0.52
N TYR A 64 -1.97 -3.97 -0.64
CA TYR A 64 -2.99 -3.20 -1.34
C TYR A 64 -4.06 -4.10 -1.96
N SER A 65 -3.69 -5.14 -2.70
CA SER A 65 -4.62 -5.98 -3.45
C SER A 65 -4.71 -7.42 -2.93
N LYS A 66 -5.79 -8.12 -3.30
CA LYS A 66 -5.96 -9.55 -3.00
C LYS A 66 -4.93 -10.41 -3.73
N GLU A 67 -4.56 -10.01 -4.93
CA GLU A 67 -3.56 -10.67 -5.78
C GLU A 67 -2.18 -10.57 -5.11
N ALA A 68 -1.79 -9.38 -4.66
CA ALA A 68 -0.55 -9.17 -3.91
C ALA A 68 -0.53 -10.00 -2.62
N ALA A 69 -1.64 -10.06 -1.89
CA ALA A 69 -1.74 -10.89 -0.68
C ALA A 69 -1.58 -12.39 -0.96
N LYS A 70 -2.14 -12.90 -2.08
CA LYS A 70 -1.98 -14.30 -2.51
C LYS A 70 -0.55 -14.61 -2.91
N GLU A 71 0.06 -13.75 -3.73
CA GLU A 71 1.45 -13.90 -4.17
C GLU A 71 2.40 -13.90 -2.97
N PHE A 72 2.21 -12.96 -2.07
CA PHE A 72 2.99 -12.84 -0.85
C PHE A 72 2.87 -14.09 0.03
N THR A 73 1.65 -14.59 0.24
CA THR A 73 1.41 -15.83 0.98
C THR A 73 2.10 -17.04 0.31
N SER A 74 2.07 -17.10 -1.03
CA SER A 74 2.75 -18.15 -1.80
C SER A 74 4.27 -18.12 -1.60
N ARG A 75 4.88 -16.93 -1.63
CA ARG A 75 6.33 -16.74 -1.38
C ARG A 75 6.71 -17.16 0.04
N LEU A 76 5.92 -16.77 1.04
CA LEU A 76 6.13 -17.19 2.42
C LEU A 76 6.10 -18.73 2.56
N LYS A 77 5.10 -19.39 1.94
CA LYS A 77 4.98 -20.85 1.96
C LYS A 77 6.19 -21.54 1.33
N LYS A 78 6.70 -21.04 0.19
CA LYS A 78 7.90 -21.56 -0.48
C LYS A 78 9.16 -21.47 0.42
N MET A 79 9.17 -20.52 1.37
CA MET A 79 10.24 -20.35 2.34
C MET A 79 9.99 -21.10 3.68
N GLY A 80 9.01 -22.01 3.71
CA GLY A 80 8.73 -22.84 4.89
C GLY A 80 7.70 -22.30 5.86
N TYR A 81 7.03 -21.17 5.54
CA TYR A 81 5.96 -20.65 6.40
C TYR A 81 4.76 -21.58 6.44
N GLN A 82 4.35 -21.91 7.64
CA GLN A 82 3.07 -22.57 7.90
C GLN A 82 2.06 -21.55 8.44
N LYS A 83 0.82 -21.61 7.91
CA LYS A 83 -0.23 -20.67 8.32
C LYS A 83 -0.48 -20.76 9.83
N ARG A 84 -0.42 -19.62 10.51
CA ARG A 84 -0.69 -19.48 11.95
C ARG A 84 -1.95 -18.65 12.17
N ALA A 85 -2.80 -19.05 13.10
CA ALA A 85 -4.06 -18.35 13.40
C ALA A 85 -3.86 -16.93 13.93
N ASN A 86 -2.71 -16.67 14.57
CA ASN A 86 -2.35 -15.36 15.12
C ASN A 86 -1.69 -14.41 14.12
N VAL A 87 -1.51 -14.83 12.86
CA VAL A 87 -0.94 -14.00 11.79
C VAL A 87 -2.04 -13.53 10.84
N SER A 88 -2.21 -12.22 10.73
CA SER A 88 -3.17 -11.59 9.82
C SER A 88 -2.45 -11.17 8.53
N LEU A 89 -2.60 -11.96 7.46
CA LEU A 89 -2.09 -11.67 6.13
C LEU A 89 -3.26 -11.34 5.21
N GLY A 90 -3.27 -10.15 4.62
CA GLY A 90 -4.36 -9.76 3.73
C GLY A 90 -4.32 -8.31 3.30
N THR A 91 -5.43 -7.87 2.68
CA THR A 91 -5.60 -6.48 2.30
C THR A 91 -5.88 -5.59 3.52
N VAL A 92 -5.65 -4.28 3.37
CA VAL A 92 -6.00 -3.30 4.41
C VAL A 92 -7.45 -3.46 4.86
N HIS A 93 -8.39 -3.63 3.94
CA HIS A 93 -9.81 -3.77 4.26
C HIS A 93 -10.10 -5.03 5.07
N SER A 94 -9.47 -6.16 4.70
CA SER A 94 -9.62 -7.41 5.48
C SER A 94 -9.03 -7.28 6.88
N PHE A 95 -7.93 -6.55 7.03
CA PHE A 95 -7.35 -6.25 8.34
C PHE A 95 -8.27 -5.36 9.18
N CYS A 96 -8.75 -4.25 8.62
CA CYS A 96 -9.69 -3.35 9.29
C CYS A 96 -10.96 -4.08 9.75
N ILE A 97 -11.58 -4.85 8.87
CA ILE A 97 -12.80 -5.60 9.19
C ILE A 97 -12.52 -6.62 10.29
N SER A 98 -11.54 -7.50 10.10
CA SER A 98 -11.36 -8.67 10.97
C SER A 98 -10.62 -8.37 12.28
N GLN A 99 -9.79 -7.32 12.32
CA GLN A 99 -8.96 -7.03 13.48
C GLN A 99 -9.42 -5.81 14.27
N ILE A 100 -10.23 -4.92 13.66
CA ILE A 100 -10.66 -3.68 14.29
C ILE A 100 -12.20 -3.62 14.39
N ILE A 101 -12.93 -3.65 13.28
CA ILE A 101 -14.37 -3.40 13.28
C ILE A 101 -15.13 -4.56 13.96
N MET A 102 -14.97 -5.77 13.47
CA MET A 102 -15.71 -6.94 13.99
C MET A 102 -15.47 -7.18 15.49
N PRO A 103 -14.23 -7.07 16.02
CA PRO A 103 -14.00 -7.27 17.44
C PRO A 103 -14.48 -6.12 18.33
N TYR A 104 -14.47 -4.87 17.86
CA TYR A 104 -14.57 -3.72 18.75
C TYR A 104 -15.72 -2.75 18.45
N ALA A 105 -16.17 -2.59 17.19
CA ALA A 105 -17.17 -1.56 16.86
C ALA A 105 -18.47 -1.69 17.65
N HIS A 106 -18.90 -2.91 18.00
CA HIS A 106 -20.12 -3.17 18.78
C HIS A 106 -20.02 -2.67 20.24
N LEU A 107 -18.82 -2.39 20.75
CA LEU A 107 -18.61 -1.87 22.10
C LEU A 107 -18.88 -0.36 22.20
N PHE A 108 -18.87 0.32 21.06
CA PHE A 108 -19.03 1.77 20.99
C PHE A 108 -20.33 2.09 20.25
N LYS A 109 -21.10 3.03 20.81
CA LYS A 109 -22.36 3.49 20.20
C LYS A 109 -22.03 4.50 19.09
N ASP A 110 -21.49 4.01 18.01
CA ASP A 110 -21.19 4.80 16.83
C ASP A 110 -22.23 4.55 15.73
N ASP A 111 -22.33 5.50 14.83
CA ASP A 111 -23.23 5.42 13.68
C ASP A 111 -22.70 4.55 12.52
N PHE A 112 -21.70 3.70 12.77
CA PHE A 112 -21.21 2.77 11.76
C PHE A 112 -22.19 1.60 11.60
N PRO A 113 -22.59 1.25 10.35
CA PRO A 113 -23.62 0.23 10.14
C PRO A 113 -23.06 -1.17 10.48
N LEU A 114 -23.73 -1.83 11.43
CA LEU A 114 -23.48 -3.22 11.79
C LEU A 114 -24.80 -4.01 11.70
N PRO A 115 -24.83 -5.19 11.08
CA PRO A 115 -23.72 -5.88 10.41
C PRO A 115 -23.22 -5.10 9.18
N ILE A 116 -21.95 -5.33 8.79
CA ILE A 116 -21.36 -4.67 7.63
C ILE A 116 -22.13 -5.05 6.36
N ASP A 117 -22.73 -4.06 5.70
CA ASP A 117 -23.44 -4.20 4.44
C ASP A 117 -22.78 -3.32 3.37
N LEU A 118 -22.02 -3.95 2.48
CA LEU A 118 -21.27 -3.24 1.41
C LEU A 118 -22.21 -2.83 0.29
N ILE A 119 -22.14 -1.55 -0.10
CA ILE A 119 -22.85 -1.05 -1.26
C ILE A 119 -22.29 -1.69 -2.55
N ALA A 120 -23.18 -2.16 -3.42
CA ALA A 120 -22.79 -2.71 -4.74
C ALA A 120 -22.32 -1.59 -5.68
N ASP A 121 -21.38 -1.91 -6.59
CA ASP A 121 -20.81 -0.90 -7.50
C ASP A 121 -21.86 -0.23 -8.40
N SER A 122 -22.88 -0.99 -8.82
CA SER A 122 -24.03 -0.43 -9.56
C SER A 122 -24.80 0.61 -8.75
N ASP A 123 -24.92 0.41 -7.45
CA ASP A 123 -25.68 1.32 -6.58
C ASP A 123 -24.84 2.53 -6.15
N LYS A 124 -23.50 2.37 -6.05
CA LYS A 124 -22.58 3.51 -5.92
C LYS A 124 -22.76 4.51 -7.06
N SER A 125 -22.76 4.00 -8.30
CA SER A 125 -22.93 4.85 -9.49
C SER A 125 -24.30 5.54 -9.53
N LYS A 126 -25.38 4.83 -9.18
CA LYS A 126 -26.72 5.44 -9.10
C LYS A 126 -26.80 6.53 -8.02
N LEU A 127 -26.23 6.24 -6.85
CA LEU A 127 -26.19 7.20 -5.74
C LEU A 127 -25.44 8.46 -6.15
N PHE A 128 -24.25 8.32 -6.75
CA PHE A 128 -23.46 9.45 -7.26
C PHE A 128 -24.25 10.29 -8.28
N LEU A 129 -24.82 9.65 -9.31
CA LEU A 129 -25.59 10.35 -10.35
C LEU A 129 -26.82 11.07 -9.77
N SER A 130 -27.47 10.49 -8.76
CA SER A 130 -28.60 11.16 -8.07
C SER A 130 -28.15 12.44 -7.38
N ILE A 131 -26.98 12.43 -6.74
CA ILE A 131 -26.42 13.62 -6.07
C ILE A 131 -26.05 14.70 -7.08
N LEU A 132 -25.41 14.31 -8.21
CA LEU A 132 -25.10 15.27 -9.27
C LEU A 132 -26.37 15.97 -9.79
N LYS A 133 -27.45 15.21 -9.99
CA LYS A 133 -28.73 15.73 -10.41
C LYS A 133 -29.30 16.74 -9.39
N ASP A 134 -29.30 16.38 -8.11
CA ASP A 134 -29.85 17.24 -7.06
C ASP A 134 -29.03 18.54 -6.86
N PHE A 135 -27.74 18.50 -7.17
CA PHE A 135 -26.84 19.66 -7.12
C PHE A 135 -26.77 20.42 -8.47
N ASN A 136 -27.53 20.00 -9.50
CA ASN A 136 -27.48 20.55 -10.85
C ASN A 136 -26.05 20.54 -11.45
N ILE A 137 -25.27 19.51 -11.15
CA ILE A 137 -23.93 19.34 -11.70
C ILE A 137 -24.01 18.46 -12.94
N ASN A 138 -23.41 18.93 -14.05
CA ASN A 138 -23.32 18.12 -15.27
C ASN A 138 -22.43 16.90 -15.01
N PRO A 139 -22.86 15.64 -15.32
CA PRO A 139 -22.06 14.43 -15.13
C PRO A 139 -20.72 14.43 -15.86
N ASN A 140 -20.56 15.24 -16.92
CA ASN A 140 -19.27 15.37 -17.61
C ASN A 140 -18.25 16.25 -16.84
N ASN A 141 -18.70 17.02 -15.85
CA ASN A 141 -17.85 17.96 -15.09
C ASN A 141 -17.24 17.34 -13.82
N LEU A 142 -17.69 16.16 -13.41
CA LEU A 142 -17.16 15.47 -12.25
C LEU A 142 -17.26 13.95 -12.43
N LYS A 143 -16.11 13.27 -12.35
CA LYS A 143 -16.04 11.81 -12.41
C LYS A 143 -16.23 11.21 -11.01
N PHE A 144 -16.72 9.97 -10.96
CA PHE A 144 -16.90 9.24 -9.70
C PHE A 144 -15.58 9.09 -8.93
N GLN A 145 -14.47 8.81 -9.63
CA GLN A 145 -13.15 8.67 -9.03
C GLN A 145 -12.64 9.96 -8.37
N GLU A 146 -12.95 11.13 -8.94
CA GLU A 146 -12.58 12.43 -8.35
C GLU A 146 -13.30 12.65 -7.03
N MET A 147 -14.57 12.30 -6.95
CA MET A 147 -15.34 12.33 -5.69
C MET A 147 -14.79 11.35 -4.67
N GLU A 148 -14.44 10.11 -5.06
CA GLU A 148 -13.84 9.12 -4.15
C GLU A 148 -12.46 9.58 -3.64
N SER A 149 -11.65 10.20 -4.50
CA SER A 149 -10.37 10.79 -4.11
C SER A 149 -10.58 11.87 -3.04
N GLU A 150 -11.53 12.80 -3.26
CA GLU A 150 -11.84 13.82 -2.26
C GLU A 150 -12.37 13.24 -0.95
N ARG A 151 -13.20 12.20 -0.99
CA ARG A 151 -13.64 11.48 0.22
C ARG A 151 -12.45 10.98 1.04
N SER A 152 -11.45 10.43 0.36
CA SER A 152 -10.23 9.97 1.01
C SER A 152 -9.48 11.13 1.67
N HIS A 153 -9.45 12.30 1.05
CA HIS A 153 -8.75 13.49 1.56
C HIS A 153 -9.46 14.16 2.74
N THR A 154 -10.75 13.89 2.99
CA THR A 154 -11.48 14.47 4.13
C THR A 154 -11.03 13.94 5.50
N VAL A 155 -10.27 12.83 5.53
CA VAL A 155 -9.74 12.29 6.79
C VAL A 155 -8.74 13.26 7.40
N THR A 156 -8.98 13.62 8.65
CA THR A 156 -8.08 14.45 9.44
C THR A 156 -7.34 13.63 10.48
N GLY A 157 -6.10 13.97 10.78
CA GLY A 157 -5.28 13.25 11.75
C GLY A 157 -3.87 13.84 11.88
N PHE A 158 -2.87 13.03 11.79
CA PHE A 158 -1.46 13.39 12.02
C PHE A 158 -0.70 13.84 10.76
N SER A 159 -1.20 13.50 9.57
CA SER A 159 -0.52 13.84 8.31
C SER A 159 -0.49 15.35 8.07
N LYS A 160 0.68 15.80 7.65
CA LYS A 160 0.95 17.20 7.25
C LYS A 160 0.86 17.39 5.74
N VAL A 161 0.67 16.31 4.98
CA VAL A 161 0.55 16.37 3.53
C VAL A 161 -0.68 17.18 3.14
N LYS A 162 -0.45 18.21 2.33
CA LYS A 162 -1.50 19.04 1.75
C LYS A 162 -1.70 18.63 0.29
N ILE A 163 -2.93 18.37 -0.07
CA ILE A 163 -3.36 18.07 -1.43
C ILE A 163 -4.39 19.10 -1.82
N ASP A 164 -4.30 19.60 -3.04
CA ASP A 164 -5.26 20.57 -3.56
C ASP A 164 -6.66 19.96 -3.62
N LYS A 165 -7.64 20.74 -3.15
CA LYS A 165 -9.02 20.29 -3.06
C LYS A 165 -9.80 20.65 -4.30
N ASN A 166 -10.58 19.69 -4.79
CA ASN A 166 -11.68 19.95 -5.71
C ASN A 166 -12.96 20.26 -4.91
N HIS A 167 -13.28 21.53 -4.73
CA HIS A 167 -14.43 21.95 -3.92
C HIS A 167 -15.79 21.43 -4.40
N ILE A 168 -15.94 21.16 -5.69
CA ILE A 168 -17.16 20.55 -6.22
C ILE A 168 -17.24 19.10 -5.81
N ALA A 169 -16.14 18.37 -5.98
CA ALA A 169 -16.02 16.97 -5.57
C ALA A 169 -16.19 16.82 -4.05
N GLU A 170 -15.62 17.72 -3.25
CA GLU A 170 -15.76 17.74 -1.78
C GLU A 170 -17.23 17.84 -1.35
N LYS A 171 -18.01 18.75 -1.95
CA LYS A 171 -19.45 18.87 -1.64
C LYS A 171 -20.24 17.61 -1.98
N VAL A 172 -19.95 17.01 -3.14
CA VAL A 172 -20.59 15.76 -3.57
C VAL A 172 -20.16 14.61 -2.65
N ALA A 173 -18.89 14.55 -2.26
CA ALA A 173 -18.35 13.55 -1.33
C ALA A 173 -19.05 13.58 0.04
N ILE A 174 -19.27 14.76 0.61
CA ILE A 174 -19.98 14.93 1.90
C ILE A 174 -21.42 14.42 1.80
N GLU A 175 -22.14 14.79 0.74
CA GLU A 175 -23.52 14.33 0.55
C GLU A 175 -23.59 12.83 0.25
N TYR A 176 -22.58 12.28 -0.47
CA TYR A 176 -22.48 10.84 -0.75
C TYR A 176 -22.34 10.05 0.56
N GLU A 177 -21.45 10.43 1.45
CA GLU A 177 -21.25 9.79 2.75
C GLU A 177 -22.51 9.84 3.62
N LYS A 178 -23.18 10.99 3.63
CA LYS A 178 -24.44 11.16 4.35
C LYS A 178 -25.54 10.22 3.85
N ARG A 179 -25.72 10.10 2.52
CA ARG A 179 -26.73 9.21 1.93
C ARG A 179 -26.34 7.73 2.09
N LEU A 180 -25.05 7.40 1.96
CA LEU A 180 -24.55 6.05 2.20
C LEU A 180 -24.93 5.58 3.61
N LYS A 181 -24.70 6.44 4.61
CA LYS A 181 -25.08 6.20 6.00
C LYS A 181 -26.59 6.07 6.19
N GLN A 182 -27.40 6.93 5.55
CA GLN A 182 -28.87 6.86 5.60
C GLN A 182 -29.43 5.55 5.01
N LEU A 183 -28.72 4.97 4.02
CA LEU A 183 -29.05 3.66 3.45
C LEU A 183 -28.63 2.49 4.35
N GLY A 184 -27.95 2.74 5.47
CA GLY A 184 -27.35 1.67 6.31
C GLY A 184 -26.23 0.91 5.60
N LYS A 185 -25.65 1.48 4.56
CA LYS A 185 -24.59 0.86 3.76
C LYS A 185 -23.23 1.43 4.13
N THR A 186 -22.19 0.67 3.80
CA THR A 186 -20.79 1.12 3.91
C THR A 186 -20.00 0.75 2.65
N ASP A 187 -18.79 1.28 2.52
CA ASP A 187 -17.85 0.92 1.49
C ASP A 187 -16.42 0.82 2.04
N PHE A 188 -15.48 0.50 1.15
CA PHE A 188 -14.09 0.28 1.55
C PHE A 188 -13.39 1.51 2.12
N ILE A 189 -13.72 2.71 1.66
CA ILE A 189 -13.17 3.96 2.20
C ILE A 189 -13.66 4.16 3.64
N GLU A 190 -14.97 4.01 3.88
CA GLU A 190 -15.56 4.15 5.22
C GLU A 190 -15.02 3.12 6.21
N ILE A 191 -14.77 1.89 5.78
CA ILE A 191 -14.16 0.84 6.62
C ILE A 191 -12.81 1.30 7.18
N VAL A 192 -11.93 1.86 6.33
CA VAL A 192 -10.61 2.33 6.77
C VAL A 192 -10.73 3.60 7.61
N LYS A 193 -11.59 4.55 7.20
CA LYS A 193 -11.87 5.77 7.97
C LYS A 193 -12.36 5.45 9.38
N TYR A 194 -13.35 4.59 9.50
CA TYR A 194 -13.90 4.21 10.79
C TYR A 194 -12.91 3.44 11.67
N SER A 195 -12.11 2.55 11.06
CA SER A 195 -11.02 1.87 11.78
C SER A 195 -10.01 2.87 12.35
N ASN A 196 -9.65 3.90 11.56
CA ASN A 196 -8.79 4.97 12.03
C ASN A 196 -9.44 5.77 13.18
N GLN A 197 -10.73 6.09 13.09
CA GLN A 197 -11.47 6.76 14.16
C GLN A 197 -11.46 5.95 15.47
N LEU A 198 -11.69 4.63 15.41
CA LEU A 198 -11.63 3.76 16.59
C LEU A 198 -10.23 3.76 17.21
N ILE A 199 -9.17 3.66 16.41
CA ILE A 199 -7.79 3.72 16.91
C ILE A 199 -7.52 5.07 17.59
N ASN A 200 -7.97 6.18 17.00
CA ASN A 200 -7.71 7.51 17.55
C ASN A 200 -8.48 7.77 18.87
N ARG A 201 -9.75 7.38 18.93
CA ARG A 201 -10.62 7.70 20.04
C ARG A 201 -10.50 6.73 21.21
N GLU A 202 -10.33 5.43 20.91
CA GLU A 202 -10.52 4.37 21.89
C GLU A 202 -9.20 3.75 22.36
N GLU A 203 -8.76 4.11 23.56
CA GLU A 203 -7.54 3.56 24.17
C GLU A 203 -7.61 2.03 24.32
N TYR A 204 -8.80 1.51 24.63
CA TYR A 204 -9.03 0.07 24.75
C TYR A 204 -8.69 -0.67 23.44
N VAL A 205 -9.12 -0.14 22.30
CA VAL A 205 -8.82 -0.71 20.97
C VAL A 205 -7.30 -0.71 20.74
N ARG A 206 -6.63 0.43 21.05
CA ARG A 206 -5.16 0.52 20.93
C ARG A 206 -4.45 -0.52 21.76
N LYS A 207 -4.82 -0.67 23.04
CA LYS A 207 -4.20 -1.68 23.94
C LYS A 207 -4.42 -3.11 23.47
N CYS A 208 -5.60 -3.42 22.94
CA CYS A 208 -5.87 -4.73 22.37
C CYS A 208 -5.05 -5.01 21.12
N LEU A 209 -4.89 -4.02 20.24
CA LEU A 209 -4.05 -4.13 19.05
C LEU A 209 -2.57 -4.30 19.41
N GLU A 210 -2.05 -3.52 20.37
CA GLU A 210 -0.67 -3.67 20.89
C GLU A 210 -0.40 -5.04 21.51
N ALA A 211 -1.36 -5.54 22.29
CA ALA A 211 -1.24 -6.86 22.90
C ALA A 211 -1.18 -7.97 21.86
N LYS A 212 -1.94 -7.81 20.75
CA LYS A 212 -2.03 -8.78 19.67
C LYS A 212 -0.91 -8.66 18.66
N PHE A 213 -0.60 -7.45 18.19
CA PHE A 213 0.29 -7.17 17.08
C PHE A 213 1.48 -6.30 17.50
N PRO A 214 2.60 -6.86 17.99
CA PRO A 214 3.79 -6.07 18.25
C PRO A 214 4.43 -5.49 16.97
N TRP A 215 4.08 -6.04 15.80
CA TRP A 215 4.51 -5.59 14.50
C TRP A 215 3.36 -5.60 13.48
N ILE A 216 3.34 -4.56 12.66
CA ILE A 216 2.53 -4.51 11.43
C ILE A 216 3.47 -4.19 10.28
N LEU A 217 3.45 -5.04 9.25
CA LEU A 217 4.23 -4.88 8.04
C LEU A 217 3.32 -4.48 6.89
N ILE A 218 3.78 -3.56 6.05
CA ILE A 218 2.98 -2.98 4.97
C ILE A 218 3.79 -3.04 3.68
N ASP A 219 3.24 -3.68 2.66
CA ASP A 219 3.83 -3.76 1.32
C ASP A 219 3.17 -2.76 0.38
N GLU A 220 3.92 -2.26 -0.62
CA GLU A 220 3.49 -1.30 -1.63
C GLU A 220 2.80 -0.06 -1.01
N TYR A 221 3.47 0.54 -0.03
CA TYR A 221 2.91 1.65 0.74
C TYR A 221 2.51 2.86 -0.13
N GLN A 222 3.18 3.09 -1.25
CA GLN A 222 2.88 4.18 -2.18
C GLN A 222 1.50 4.08 -2.84
N ASP A 223 0.87 2.91 -2.80
CA ASP A 223 -0.45 2.67 -3.41
C ASP A 223 -1.61 2.99 -2.46
N PHE A 224 -1.30 3.41 -1.23
CA PHE A 224 -2.31 3.71 -0.24
C PHE A 224 -2.70 5.18 -0.19
N GLY A 225 -3.99 5.43 0.01
CA GLY A 225 -4.55 6.76 0.20
C GLY A 225 -4.48 7.24 1.65
N LYS A 226 -4.92 8.48 1.86
CA LYS A 226 -4.89 9.18 3.15
C LYS A 226 -5.52 8.39 4.31
N PRO A 227 -6.66 7.68 4.16
CA PRO A 227 -7.26 6.97 5.30
C PRO A 227 -6.34 5.92 5.92
N LEU A 228 -5.63 5.14 5.10
CA LEU A 228 -4.65 4.18 5.62
C LEU A 228 -3.41 4.89 6.18
N HIS A 229 -2.91 5.90 5.48
CA HIS A 229 -1.76 6.67 5.96
C HIS A 229 -2.02 7.26 7.35
N GLU A 230 -3.19 7.88 7.58
CA GLU A 230 -3.59 8.38 8.89
C GLU A 230 -3.73 7.26 9.94
N MET A 231 -4.23 6.09 9.55
CA MET A 231 -4.28 4.92 10.44
C MET A 231 -2.87 4.49 10.88
N VAL A 232 -1.92 4.45 9.95
CA VAL A 232 -0.52 4.10 10.24
C VAL A 232 0.12 5.16 11.15
N LEU A 233 -0.08 6.45 10.85
CA LEU A 233 0.40 7.53 11.71
C LEU A 233 -0.22 7.48 13.12
N SER A 234 -1.50 7.13 13.24
CA SER A 234 -2.17 6.93 14.51
C SER A 234 -1.53 5.79 15.32
N LEU A 235 -1.24 4.66 14.66
CA LEU A 235 -0.52 3.55 15.29
C LEU A 235 0.87 3.96 15.77
N ILE A 236 1.64 4.68 14.95
CA ILE A 236 2.98 5.17 15.29
C ILE A 236 2.95 6.17 16.47
N ASN A 237 1.95 7.05 16.50
CA ASN A 237 1.89 8.12 17.48
C ASN A 237 1.24 7.72 18.81
N LEU A 238 0.31 6.77 18.79
CA LEU A 238 -0.57 6.45 19.91
C LEU A 238 -0.33 5.05 20.48
N THR A 239 0.57 4.24 19.88
CA THR A 239 0.84 2.86 20.31
C THR A 239 2.34 2.54 20.27
N ASN A 240 2.70 1.40 20.85
CA ASN A 240 4.06 0.83 20.77
C ASN A 240 4.20 -0.21 19.64
N ILE A 241 3.21 -0.30 18.75
CA ILE A 241 3.25 -1.20 17.59
C ILE A 241 4.35 -0.71 16.64
N LYS A 242 5.24 -1.62 16.29
CA LYS A 242 6.31 -1.32 15.33
C LYS A 242 5.77 -1.49 13.91
N ILE A 243 6.04 -0.49 13.08
CA ILE A 243 5.65 -0.48 11.67
C ILE A 243 6.88 -0.80 10.82
N PHE A 244 6.73 -1.68 9.85
CA PHE A 244 7.72 -1.93 8.81
C PHE A 244 7.04 -1.72 7.45
N ALA A 245 7.25 -0.57 6.85
CA ALA A 245 6.64 -0.18 5.59
C ALA A 245 7.66 -0.27 4.45
N VAL A 246 7.25 -0.85 3.32
CA VAL A 246 8.08 -0.94 2.12
C VAL A 246 7.31 -0.32 0.96
N GLY A 247 7.98 0.46 0.13
CA GLY A 247 7.37 1.09 -1.02
C GLY A 247 8.38 1.74 -1.96
N ASP A 248 7.85 2.18 -3.10
CA ASP A 248 8.56 2.96 -4.09
C ASP A 248 7.69 4.15 -4.51
N PRO A 249 7.99 5.37 -4.09
CA PRO A 249 7.17 6.54 -4.41
C PRO A 249 7.03 6.77 -5.92
N ASP A 250 8.01 6.33 -6.71
CA ASP A 250 8.01 6.53 -8.17
C ASP A 250 7.19 5.47 -8.93
N GLN A 251 6.73 4.42 -8.24
CA GLN A 251 5.80 3.41 -8.76
C GLN A 251 4.34 3.66 -8.36
N SER A 252 4.00 4.82 -7.79
CA SER A 252 2.62 5.14 -7.43
C SER A 252 1.76 5.35 -8.68
N ILE A 253 0.93 4.36 -9.02
CA ILE A 253 0.06 4.39 -10.20
C ILE A 253 -1.43 4.50 -9.85
N TYR A 254 -1.78 4.48 -8.56
CA TYR A 254 -3.17 4.51 -8.09
C TYR A 254 -3.63 5.90 -7.62
N GLY A 255 -3.06 6.97 -8.17
CA GLY A 255 -3.46 8.35 -7.85
C GLY A 255 -4.95 8.61 -8.05
N PHE A 256 -5.58 7.97 -9.04
CA PHE A 256 -7.02 8.05 -9.29
C PHE A 256 -7.89 7.46 -8.14
N ASN A 257 -7.30 6.64 -7.25
CA ASN A 257 -7.94 6.10 -6.05
C ASN A 257 -7.52 6.84 -4.77
N GLY A 258 -6.91 8.03 -4.89
CA GLY A 258 -6.47 8.85 -3.76
C GLY A 258 -5.12 8.46 -3.17
N ALA A 259 -4.36 7.57 -3.83
CA ALA A 259 -2.96 7.33 -3.48
C ALA A 259 -2.12 8.55 -3.86
N HIS A 260 -1.11 8.87 -3.05
CA HIS A 260 -0.20 9.98 -3.35
C HIS A 260 1.20 9.68 -2.81
N PRO A 261 2.27 9.85 -3.62
CA PRO A 261 3.65 9.58 -3.20
C PRO A 261 4.06 10.31 -1.94
N SER A 262 3.53 11.52 -1.70
CA SER A 262 3.85 12.32 -0.52
C SER A 262 3.49 11.63 0.79
N TYR A 263 2.55 10.69 0.82
CA TYR A 263 2.25 9.92 2.04
C TYR A 263 3.40 8.97 2.39
N PHE A 264 4.00 8.34 1.39
CA PHE A 264 5.19 7.52 1.60
C PHE A 264 6.38 8.40 2.02
N LEU A 265 6.58 9.53 1.36
CA LEU A 265 7.67 10.46 1.68
C LEU A 265 7.53 11.05 3.09
N GLU A 266 6.31 11.43 3.53
CA GLU A 266 6.09 11.88 4.91
C GLU A 266 6.48 10.81 5.94
N LEU A 267 6.21 9.53 5.63
CA LEU A 267 6.63 8.44 6.49
C LEU A 267 8.15 8.26 6.47
N TYR A 268 8.75 8.37 5.29
CA TYR A 268 10.20 8.23 5.06
C TYR A 268 11.00 9.34 5.77
N ASP A 269 10.50 10.57 5.77
CA ASP A 269 11.15 11.74 6.40
C ASP A 269 10.85 11.83 7.91
N SER A 270 10.06 10.90 8.45
CA SER A 270 9.67 10.93 9.85
C SER A 270 10.82 10.54 10.77
N THR A 271 11.12 11.39 11.74
CA THR A 271 12.15 11.11 12.79
C THR A 271 11.78 9.95 13.73
N LYS A 272 10.55 9.44 13.64
CA LYS A 272 10.07 8.30 14.45
C LYS A 272 10.37 6.94 13.83
N LEU A 273 10.81 6.91 12.57
CA LEU A 273 11.16 5.70 11.85
C LEU A 273 12.62 5.71 11.42
N LEU A 274 13.17 4.53 11.27
CA LEU A 274 14.44 4.33 10.58
C LEU A 274 14.16 4.26 9.09
N SER A 275 14.75 5.18 8.31
CA SER A 275 14.64 5.19 6.86
C SER A 275 15.81 4.44 6.23
N ILE A 276 15.53 3.54 5.29
CA ILE A 276 16.54 2.73 4.59
C ILE A 276 16.23 2.77 3.09
N ASP A 277 17.25 2.96 2.26
CA ASP A 277 17.18 2.87 0.81
C ASP A 277 17.77 1.56 0.33
N LEU A 278 17.02 0.79 -0.47
CA LEU A 278 17.58 -0.35 -1.20
C LEU A 278 18.08 0.14 -2.56
N LYS A 279 19.39 0.28 -2.70
CA LYS A 279 20.03 0.90 -3.87
C LYS A 279 20.42 -0.09 -4.96
N THR A 280 20.47 -1.39 -4.68
CA THR A 280 20.90 -2.41 -5.62
C THR A 280 19.72 -3.00 -6.39
N ASN A 281 19.75 -2.92 -7.71
CA ASN A 281 18.74 -3.54 -8.60
C ASN A 281 19.25 -4.90 -9.10
N TYR A 282 18.56 -5.98 -8.75
CA TYR A 282 18.89 -7.36 -9.12
C TYR A 282 18.13 -7.85 -10.36
N ARG A 283 17.33 -7.01 -11.00
CA ARG A 283 16.48 -7.36 -12.15
C ARG A 283 17.08 -6.91 -13.47
N SER A 284 17.55 -5.68 -13.52
CA SER A 284 17.93 -4.97 -14.74
C SER A 284 19.42 -4.69 -14.77
N ASN A 285 20.01 -4.59 -15.98
CA ASN A 285 21.35 -4.06 -16.18
C ASN A 285 21.41 -2.54 -15.96
N GLN A 286 22.62 -1.97 -15.98
CA GLN A 286 22.83 -0.56 -15.66
C GLN A 286 22.18 0.35 -16.71
N ASP A 287 22.26 0.01 -18.00
CA ASP A 287 21.71 0.85 -19.07
C ASP A 287 20.19 1.06 -18.91
N ILE A 288 19.45 0.01 -18.53
CA ILE A 288 18.00 0.10 -18.30
C ILE A 288 17.70 0.92 -17.04
N ILE A 289 18.53 0.83 -16.01
CA ILE A 289 18.40 1.61 -14.78
C ILE A 289 18.59 3.10 -15.09
N ASP A 290 19.66 3.43 -15.83
CA ASP A 290 20.00 4.80 -16.20
C ASP A 290 18.94 5.41 -17.13
N ALA A 291 18.47 4.66 -18.14
CA ALA A 291 17.39 5.09 -19.01
C ALA A 291 16.08 5.38 -18.25
N SER A 292 15.77 4.54 -17.27
CA SER A 292 14.59 4.73 -16.40
C SER A 292 14.71 6.00 -15.55
N SER A 293 15.90 6.31 -15.03
CA SER A 293 16.17 7.53 -14.25
C SER A 293 16.05 8.79 -15.11
N ILE A 294 16.61 8.76 -16.32
CA ILE A 294 16.48 9.85 -17.30
C ILE A 294 15.00 10.07 -17.67
N THR A 295 14.25 9.01 -17.94
CA THR A 295 12.83 9.11 -18.32
C THR A 295 11.97 9.72 -17.21
N LEU A 296 12.30 9.44 -15.96
CA LEU A 296 11.60 9.99 -14.79
C LEU A 296 12.11 11.39 -14.39
N ASN A 297 13.15 11.89 -15.07
CA ASN A 297 13.82 13.17 -14.77
C ASN A 297 14.26 13.25 -13.29
N ILE A 298 14.86 12.16 -12.77
CA ILE A 298 15.31 12.06 -11.39
C ILE A 298 16.84 11.98 -11.39
N ASP A 299 17.49 13.11 -11.14
CA ASP A 299 18.95 13.22 -11.20
C ASP A 299 19.68 12.57 -10.01
N ASP A 300 19.00 12.42 -8.85
CA ASP A 300 19.62 11.96 -7.60
C ASP A 300 19.46 10.46 -7.33
N ARG A 301 19.06 9.66 -8.32
CA ARG A 301 18.92 8.20 -8.15
C ARG A 301 20.25 7.49 -8.32
N GLU A 302 20.79 6.98 -7.24
CA GLU A 302 22.00 6.15 -7.22
C GLU A 302 21.68 4.64 -7.24
N TYR A 303 20.82 4.17 -8.16
CA TYR A 303 20.59 2.73 -8.29
C TYR A 303 21.69 2.07 -9.13
N LYS A 304 22.17 0.91 -8.65
CA LYS A 304 23.24 0.14 -9.29
C LYS A 304 22.75 -1.26 -9.64
N ALA A 305 23.18 -1.75 -10.82
CA ALA A 305 22.94 -3.16 -11.18
C ALA A 305 23.69 -4.08 -10.23
N GLY A 306 23.00 -5.10 -9.68
CA GLY A 306 23.58 -6.06 -8.75
C GLY A 306 23.82 -7.46 -9.32
N ALA A 307 23.08 -7.85 -10.39
CA ALA A 307 23.17 -9.19 -10.94
C ALA A 307 23.48 -9.27 -12.44
N ARG A 308 23.29 -8.18 -13.19
CA ARG A 308 23.42 -8.11 -14.65
C ARG A 308 24.38 -7.01 -15.08
N ILE A 309 25.50 -6.91 -14.40
CA ILE A 309 26.46 -5.80 -14.53
C ILE A 309 27.13 -5.80 -15.91
N GLU A 310 27.38 -6.98 -16.46
CA GLU A 310 28.07 -7.16 -17.75
C GLU A 310 27.12 -7.22 -18.96
N GLU A 311 25.81 -7.14 -18.73
CA GLU A 311 24.81 -7.21 -19.79
C GLU A 311 24.54 -5.80 -20.35
N GLU A 312 24.50 -5.67 -21.70
CA GLU A 312 24.12 -4.44 -22.38
C GLU A 312 22.61 -4.31 -22.50
N GLY A 313 22.08 -3.08 -22.37
CA GLY A 313 20.67 -2.77 -22.55
C GLY A 313 20.31 -2.63 -24.03
N ILE A 314 19.21 -3.22 -24.45
CA ILE A 314 18.67 -3.05 -25.80
C ILE A 314 17.49 -2.12 -25.77
N PHE A 315 17.52 -1.06 -26.57
CA PHE A 315 16.46 -0.06 -26.67
C PHE A 315 15.91 -0.04 -28.10
N HIS A 316 14.60 -0.13 -28.23
CA HIS A 316 13.90 0.00 -29.49
C HIS A 316 13.08 1.30 -29.51
N PHE A 317 13.41 2.19 -30.44
CA PHE A 317 12.64 3.41 -30.68
C PHE A 317 11.77 3.23 -31.90
N ILE A 318 10.46 3.33 -31.72
CA ILE A 318 9.49 3.10 -32.77
C ILE A 318 8.61 4.33 -32.87
N GLN A 319 8.54 4.90 -34.07
CA GLN A 319 7.60 5.93 -34.39
C GLN A 319 6.32 5.29 -34.95
N CYS A 320 5.19 5.46 -34.23
CA CYS A 320 3.88 5.00 -34.66
C CYS A 320 3.03 6.19 -35.10
N GLU A 321 2.38 6.07 -36.28
CA GLU A 321 1.50 7.13 -36.82
C GLU A 321 0.11 7.10 -36.20
N ASN A 322 -0.37 5.89 -35.80
CA ASN A 322 -1.67 5.65 -35.15
C ASN A 322 -1.46 5.10 -33.74
N GLU A 323 -1.13 5.98 -32.87
CA GLU A 323 -0.94 5.87 -31.39
C GLU A 323 -0.90 4.45 -30.78
N LEU A 324 -2.01 3.87 -30.41
CA LEU A 324 -2.03 2.64 -29.60
C LEU A 324 -2.05 1.34 -30.42
N ASP A 325 -2.81 1.29 -31.52
CA ASP A 325 -3.02 0.05 -32.28
C ASP A 325 -1.74 -0.43 -32.97
N GLU A 326 -0.93 0.48 -33.51
CA GLU A 326 0.37 0.15 -34.11
C GLU A 326 1.38 -0.26 -33.06
N GLN A 327 1.37 0.37 -31.89
CA GLN A 327 2.23 -0.02 -30.78
C GLN A 327 1.92 -1.45 -30.31
N TYR A 328 0.65 -1.77 -30.09
CA TYR A 328 0.24 -3.12 -29.70
C TYR A 328 0.62 -4.17 -30.75
N LYS A 329 0.38 -3.86 -32.02
CA LYS A 329 0.72 -4.77 -33.11
C LYS A 329 2.22 -5.02 -33.17
N TYR A 330 3.04 -3.97 -33.06
CA TYR A 330 4.48 -4.14 -33.07
C TYR A 330 4.99 -4.95 -31.88
N VAL A 331 4.48 -4.70 -30.69
CA VAL A 331 4.84 -5.47 -29.48
C VAL A 331 4.48 -6.95 -29.65
N VAL A 332 3.26 -7.24 -30.11
CA VAL A 332 2.76 -8.61 -30.26
C VAL A 332 3.46 -9.36 -31.41
N ASP A 333 3.63 -8.69 -32.56
CA ASP A 333 4.13 -9.34 -33.78
C ASP A 333 5.66 -9.38 -33.88
N THR A 334 6.35 -8.48 -33.19
CA THR A 334 7.81 -8.31 -33.34
C THR A 334 8.60 -8.50 -32.05
N ILE A 335 8.19 -7.85 -30.95
CA ILE A 335 8.97 -7.89 -29.71
C ILE A 335 8.79 -9.22 -29.00
N ILE A 336 7.55 -9.65 -28.75
CA ILE A 336 7.28 -10.88 -28.00
C ILE A 336 7.89 -12.13 -28.68
N PRO A 337 7.75 -12.35 -30.01
CA PRO A 337 8.34 -13.51 -30.67
C PRO A 337 9.88 -13.55 -30.68
N ASN A 338 10.53 -12.38 -30.55
CA ASN A 338 12.00 -12.26 -30.57
C ASN A 338 12.62 -12.10 -29.17
N SER A 339 11.84 -12.26 -28.10
CA SER A 339 12.28 -12.08 -26.72
C SER A 339 12.72 -13.37 -26.00
N GLU A 340 12.88 -14.49 -26.76
CA GLU A 340 13.44 -15.75 -26.23
C GLU A 340 14.97 -15.81 -26.33
#